data_00e7497299ac4908b3c380b7ee35c6b6
#
_entry.id   00e7497299ac4908b3c380b7ee35c6b6
#
_cell.length_a   1.000
_cell.length_b   1.000
_cell.length_c   1.000
_cell.angle_alpha   90.00
_cell.angle_beta   90.00
_cell.angle_gamma   90.00
#
_symmetry.space_group_name_H-M   'P 1'
#
loop_
_entity.id
_entity.type
_entity.pdbx_description
1 polymer ?
#
loop_
_entity_poly.entity_id
_entity_poly.type
_entity_poly.pdbx_seq_one_letter_code
_entity_poly.pdbx_strand_id
1 'polypeptide(L)'
;TLGKLSNKLFGTLKLEKHDIYGFDLDIDMILSQRETIKYSPINLYPKISRRINLVLDATNSVGPILELIDKKGGNILIDKYPVEVFEDKENIGENQKSVTFEMVFQDSEKTLEDKDVNPIIDEIIDIADKKFNAKLRV
;
A
#
# COMPACT_ATOMS: atom_id res chain seq x y z
N THR A 1 7.94 13.70 -16.87
CA THR A 1 8.70 14.52 -15.91
C THR A 1 7.84 14.88 -14.73
N LEU A 2 8.38 14.82 -13.50
CA LEU A 2 7.73 15.28 -12.26
C LEU A 2 8.58 16.38 -11.64
N GLY A 3 7.96 17.48 -11.21
CA GLY A 3 8.70 18.59 -10.62
C GLY A 3 7.85 19.51 -9.75
N LYS A 4 8.53 20.30 -8.92
CA LYS A 4 7.92 21.40 -8.15
C LYS A 4 8.10 22.70 -8.91
N LEU A 5 7.06 23.50 -8.98
CA LEU A 5 7.12 24.81 -9.62
C LEU A 5 8.08 25.74 -8.87
N SER A 6 8.97 26.40 -9.61
CA SER A 6 9.94 27.31 -9.03
C SER A 6 9.25 28.54 -8.42
N ASN A 7 9.66 28.92 -7.22
CA ASN A 7 9.16 30.13 -6.53
C ASN A 7 9.33 31.41 -7.34
N LYS A 8 10.28 31.43 -8.28
CA LYS A 8 10.51 32.60 -9.20
C LYS A 8 9.31 32.85 -10.13
N LEU A 9 8.52 31.80 -10.43
CA LEU A 9 7.35 31.92 -11.31
C LEU A 9 6.13 32.48 -10.61
N PHE A 10 6.03 32.40 -9.30
CA PHE A 10 4.86 32.89 -8.54
C PHE A 10 4.60 34.38 -8.76
N GLY A 11 5.67 35.22 -8.75
CA GLY A 11 5.54 36.64 -9.00
C GLY A 11 5.08 36.96 -10.43
N THR A 12 5.58 36.21 -11.42
CA THR A 12 5.21 36.37 -12.84
C THR A 12 3.78 35.95 -13.12
N LEU A 13 3.34 34.86 -12.49
CA LEU A 13 2.00 34.29 -12.68
C LEU A 13 0.95 34.85 -11.72
N LYS A 14 1.34 35.77 -10.83
CA LYS A 14 0.47 36.35 -9.78
C LYS A 14 -0.24 35.31 -8.93
N LEU A 15 0.46 34.20 -8.65
CA LEU A 15 -0.04 33.12 -7.81
C LEU A 15 0.33 33.35 -6.35
N GLU A 16 -0.53 32.91 -5.43
CA GLU A 16 -0.19 32.83 -4.02
C GLU A 16 0.91 31.80 -3.78
N LYS A 17 1.71 31.98 -2.73
CA LYS A 17 2.80 31.06 -2.40
C LYS A 17 2.25 29.73 -1.87
N HIS A 18 2.02 28.79 -2.77
CA HIS A 18 1.68 27.42 -2.48
C HIS A 18 2.73 26.46 -3.05
N ASP A 19 2.83 25.28 -2.49
CA ASP A 19 3.62 24.20 -3.07
C ASP A 19 2.84 23.59 -4.23
N ILE A 20 3.19 24.00 -5.45
CA ILE A 20 2.57 23.49 -6.69
C ILE A 20 3.52 22.48 -7.31
N TYR A 21 3.02 21.28 -7.55
CA TYR A 21 3.70 20.22 -8.26
C TYR A 21 3.03 20.00 -9.61
N GLY A 22 3.83 19.81 -10.64
CA GLY A 22 3.37 19.52 -11.99
C GLY A 22 4.02 18.26 -12.53
N PHE A 23 3.32 17.58 -13.42
CA PHE A 23 3.86 16.43 -14.14
C PHE A 23 3.54 16.54 -15.63
N ASP A 24 4.42 15.98 -16.42
CA ASP A 24 4.29 15.84 -17.86
C ASP A 24 4.44 14.38 -18.23
N LEU A 25 3.45 13.81 -18.91
CA LEU A 25 3.38 12.41 -19.29
C LEU A 25 3.33 12.29 -20.81
N ASP A 26 4.21 11.46 -21.36
CA ASP A 26 4.15 11.04 -22.75
C ASP A 26 3.10 9.90 -22.86
N ILE A 27 1.94 10.24 -23.39
CA ILE A 27 0.81 9.31 -23.50
C ILE A 27 1.10 8.22 -24.54
N ASP A 28 1.78 8.54 -25.63
CA ASP A 28 2.12 7.57 -26.67
C ASP A 28 3.10 6.52 -26.14
N MET A 29 4.08 6.96 -25.34
CA MET A 29 4.99 6.05 -24.64
C MET A 29 4.23 5.11 -23.67
N ILE A 30 3.27 5.63 -22.91
CA ILE A 30 2.47 4.83 -21.98
C ILE A 30 1.62 3.82 -22.75
N LEU A 31 0.96 4.25 -23.83
CA LEU A 31 0.11 3.38 -24.63
C LEU A 31 0.90 2.29 -25.36
N SER A 32 2.15 2.60 -25.78
CA SER A 32 3.03 1.62 -26.43
C SER A 32 3.45 0.47 -25.50
N GLN A 33 3.45 0.71 -24.17
CA GLN A 33 3.78 -0.29 -23.16
C GLN A 33 2.56 -1.04 -22.63
N ARG A 34 1.38 -0.83 -23.24
CA ARG A 34 0.16 -1.49 -22.80
C ARG A 34 0.27 -3.00 -23.00
N GLU A 35 0.18 -3.74 -21.91
CA GLU A 35 0.09 -5.20 -21.97
C GLU A 35 -1.25 -5.63 -22.58
N THR A 36 -1.21 -6.69 -23.37
CA THR A 36 -2.43 -7.31 -23.90
C THR A 36 -3.21 -7.94 -22.74
N ILE A 37 -4.44 -7.49 -22.55
CA ILE A 37 -5.34 -8.09 -21.55
C ILE A 37 -5.58 -9.54 -21.93
N LYS A 38 -5.09 -10.47 -21.11
CA LYS A 38 -5.35 -11.90 -21.27
C LYS A 38 -6.63 -12.25 -20.53
N TYR A 39 -7.47 -13.05 -21.17
CA TYR A 39 -8.63 -13.63 -20.51
C TYR A 39 -8.16 -14.47 -19.31
N SER A 40 -8.75 -14.22 -18.15
CA SER A 40 -8.61 -15.05 -16.95
C SER A 40 -9.99 -15.59 -16.59
N PRO A 41 -10.16 -16.89 -16.39
CA PRO A 41 -11.42 -17.45 -15.92
C PRO A 41 -11.88 -16.81 -14.61
N ILE A 42 -13.19 -16.63 -14.46
CA ILE A 42 -13.74 -16.15 -13.20
C ILE A 42 -13.52 -17.22 -12.15
N ASN A 43 -12.86 -16.84 -11.05
CA ASN A 43 -12.68 -17.73 -9.93
C ASN A 43 -14.02 -17.90 -9.19
N LEU A 44 -14.44 -19.16 -9.00
CA LEU A 44 -15.72 -19.50 -8.37
C LEU A 44 -15.65 -19.56 -6.83
N TYR A 45 -14.46 -19.61 -6.27
CA TYR A 45 -14.27 -19.65 -4.83
C TYR A 45 -14.33 -18.24 -4.20
N PRO A 46 -14.88 -18.12 -2.98
CA PRO A 46 -15.03 -16.82 -2.33
C PRO A 46 -13.67 -16.21 -1.95
N LYS A 47 -13.61 -14.88 -1.93
CA LYS A 47 -12.47 -14.12 -1.41
C LYS A 47 -12.56 -14.01 0.11
N ILE A 48 -11.41 -14.01 0.77
CA ILE A 48 -11.27 -13.66 2.19
C ILE A 48 -10.49 -12.36 2.30
N SER A 49 -11.06 -11.35 2.94
CA SER A 49 -10.35 -10.11 3.27
C SER A 49 -9.90 -10.11 4.72
N ARG A 50 -8.68 -9.61 4.95
CA ARG A 50 -8.11 -9.41 6.28
C ARG A 50 -7.46 -8.04 6.39
N ARG A 51 -7.65 -7.40 7.52
CA ARG A 51 -7.03 -6.11 7.84
C ARG A 51 -6.09 -6.25 9.02
N ILE A 52 -4.93 -5.62 8.89
CA ILE A 52 -3.99 -5.43 10.00
C ILE A 52 -3.73 -3.95 10.14
N ASN A 53 -3.61 -3.50 11.38
CA ASN A 53 -3.28 -2.12 11.69
C ASN A 53 -1.90 -2.10 12.35
N LEU A 54 -0.93 -1.45 11.69
CA LEU A 54 0.44 -1.37 12.15
C LEU A 54 0.80 0.05 12.55
N VAL A 55 1.36 0.20 13.74
CA VAL A 55 1.98 1.45 14.20
C VAL A 55 3.45 1.43 13.84
N LEU A 56 3.89 2.43 13.12
CA LEU A 56 5.27 2.59 12.64
C LEU A 56 5.75 4.02 12.83
N ASP A 57 7.06 4.20 12.75
CA ASP A 57 7.65 5.54 12.73
C ASP A 57 7.09 6.34 11.54
N ALA A 58 6.79 7.63 11.76
CA ALA A 58 6.20 8.50 10.73
C ALA A 58 7.09 8.62 9.48
N THR A 59 8.40 8.47 9.64
CA THR A 59 9.38 8.53 8.55
C THR A 59 9.42 7.25 7.71
N ASN A 60 8.92 6.12 8.23
CA ASN A 60 8.93 4.86 7.52
C ASN A 60 8.00 4.90 6.32
N SER A 61 8.53 4.52 5.16
CA SER A 61 7.73 4.36 3.94
C SER A 61 6.81 3.12 4.05
N VAL A 62 5.60 3.23 3.49
CA VAL A 62 4.62 2.14 3.41
C VAL A 62 5.02 1.07 2.38
N GLY A 63 5.75 1.46 1.33
CA GLY A 63 6.14 0.59 0.22
C GLY A 63 6.82 -0.72 0.66
N PRO A 64 7.87 -0.68 1.48
CA PRO A 64 8.55 -1.89 1.95
C PRO A 64 7.66 -2.89 2.72
N ILE A 65 6.61 -2.39 3.38
CA ILE A 65 5.62 -3.26 4.06
C ILE A 65 4.71 -3.92 3.01
N LEU A 66 4.28 -3.19 1.99
CA LEU A 66 3.52 -3.77 0.87
C LEU A 66 4.32 -4.84 0.11
N GLU A 67 5.62 -4.63 -0.07
CA GLU A 67 6.51 -5.63 -0.67
C GLU A 67 6.66 -6.87 0.23
N LEU A 68 6.72 -6.69 1.55
CA LEU A 68 6.72 -7.79 2.51
C LEU A 68 5.42 -8.60 2.41
N ILE A 69 4.27 -7.92 2.40
CA ILE A 69 2.95 -8.53 2.26
C ILE A 69 2.88 -9.34 0.96
N ASP A 70 3.34 -8.78 -0.14
CA ASP A 70 3.38 -9.45 -1.44
C ASP A 70 4.20 -10.74 -1.41
N LYS A 71 5.41 -10.62 -0.89
CA LYS A 71 6.34 -11.74 -0.81
C LYS A 71 5.82 -12.88 0.07
N LYS A 72 5.07 -12.57 1.15
CA LYS A 72 4.58 -13.56 2.11
C LYS A 72 3.19 -14.07 1.79
N GLY A 73 2.36 -13.26 1.16
CA GLY A 73 1.03 -13.64 0.72
C GLY A 73 1.01 -14.73 -0.36
N GLY A 74 2.10 -14.80 -1.15
CA GLY A 74 2.27 -15.84 -2.16
C GLY A 74 1.15 -15.88 -3.20
N ASN A 75 0.88 -17.07 -3.75
CA ASN A 75 -0.06 -17.24 -4.86
C ASN A 75 -1.53 -17.02 -4.49
N ILE A 76 -1.88 -17.10 -3.22
CA ILE A 76 -3.27 -16.91 -2.76
C ILE A 76 -3.59 -15.45 -2.43
N LEU A 77 -2.59 -14.58 -2.33
CA LEU A 77 -2.81 -13.14 -2.18
C LEU A 77 -3.10 -12.54 -3.55
N ILE A 78 -4.31 -12.04 -3.74
CA ILE A 78 -4.75 -11.48 -5.03
C ILE A 78 -4.76 -9.96 -5.05
N ASP A 79 -4.81 -9.32 -3.87
CA ASP A 79 -4.77 -7.85 -3.76
C ASP A 79 -4.27 -7.41 -2.39
N LYS A 80 -3.65 -6.23 -2.34
CA LYS A 80 -3.14 -5.59 -1.12
C LYS A 80 -3.07 -4.08 -1.29
N TYR A 81 -3.53 -3.34 -0.32
CA TYR A 81 -3.44 -1.87 -0.34
C TYR A 81 -3.53 -1.28 1.07
N PRO A 82 -2.94 -0.09 1.29
CA PRO A 82 -3.19 0.67 2.49
C PRO A 82 -4.59 1.30 2.39
N VAL A 83 -5.42 1.07 3.42
CA VAL A 83 -6.79 1.61 3.48
C VAL A 83 -6.78 2.98 4.12
N GLU A 84 -5.99 3.15 5.18
CA GLU A 84 -5.99 4.34 6.00
C GLU A 84 -4.60 4.59 6.59
N VAL A 85 -4.22 5.86 6.65
CA VAL A 85 -3.05 6.34 7.39
C VAL A 85 -3.56 7.35 8.40
N PHE A 86 -3.31 7.09 9.68
CA PHE A 86 -3.76 7.92 10.77
C PHE A 86 -2.58 8.38 11.61
N GLU A 87 -2.50 9.69 11.87
CA GLU A 87 -1.48 10.32 12.71
C GLU A 87 -2.19 11.04 13.86
N ASP A 88 -1.90 10.61 15.08
CA ASP A 88 -2.47 11.22 16.28
C ASP A 88 -1.44 11.14 17.40
N LYS A 89 -0.94 12.30 17.82
CA LYS A 89 0.12 12.40 18.82
C LYS A 89 -0.32 11.91 20.20
N GLU A 90 -1.60 12.05 20.54
CA GLU A 90 -2.12 11.67 21.85
C GLU A 90 -2.36 10.16 21.97
N ASN A 91 -2.81 9.52 20.88
CA ASN A 91 -3.24 8.12 20.89
C ASN A 91 -2.22 7.15 20.28
N ILE A 92 -1.29 7.65 19.45
CA ILE A 92 -0.29 6.80 18.76
C ILE A 92 1.11 7.10 19.25
N GLY A 93 1.40 8.38 19.56
CA GLY A 93 2.70 8.86 20.00
C GLY A 93 3.31 9.89 19.06
N GLU A 94 4.27 10.66 19.58
CA GLU A 94 5.04 11.61 18.78
C GLU A 94 5.88 10.86 17.74
N ASN A 95 5.84 11.33 16.50
CA ASN A 95 6.54 10.76 15.36
C ASN A 95 6.12 9.33 14.96
N GLN A 96 4.93 8.92 15.31
CA GLN A 96 4.35 7.63 14.87
C GLN A 96 3.12 7.84 14.02
N LYS A 97 2.86 6.87 13.15
CA LYS A 97 1.64 6.76 12.35
C LYS A 97 1.09 5.35 12.42
N SER A 98 -0.21 5.25 12.37
CA SER A 98 -0.95 4.00 12.26
C SER A 98 -1.37 3.80 10.81
N VAL A 99 -1.05 2.66 10.24
CA VAL A 99 -1.42 2.32 8.85
C VAL A 99 -2.21 1.02 8.85
N THR A 100 -3.41 1.09 8.30
CA THR A 100 -4.26 -0.08 8.09
C THR A 100 -4.02 -0.65 6.71
N PHE A 101 -3.61 -1.91 6.63
CA PHE A 101 -3.44 -2.65 5.39
C PHE A 101 -4.60 -3.62 5.22
N GLU A 102 -5.18 -3.66 4.03
CA GLU A 102 -6.11 -4.71 3.63
C GLU A 102 -5.41 -5.68 2.68
N MET A 103 -5.60 -6.95 2.95
CA MET A 103 -5.10 -8.06 2.15
C MET A 103 -6.29 -8.90 1.70
N VAL A 104 -6.37 -9.21 0.42
CA VAL A 104 -7.43 -10.03 -0.15
C VAL A 104 -6.83 -11.33 -0.65
N PHE A 105 -7.34 -12.43 -0.15
CA PHE A 105 -6.90 -13.78 -0.47
C PHE A 105 -7.96 -14.54 -1.24
N GLN A 106 -7.54 -15.35 -2.19
CA GLN A 106 -8.41 -16.26 -2.95
C GLN A 106 -7.56 -17.40 -3.51
N ASP A 107 -8.10 -18.59 -3.52
CA ASP A 107 -7.50 -19.75 -4.16
C ASP A 107 -8.33 -20.14 -5.40
N SER A 108 -7.68 -20.71 -6.41
CA SER A 108 -8.34 -21.17 -7.64
C SER A 108 -8.90 -22.60 -7.54
N GLU A 109 -8.52 -23.34 -6.51
CA GLU A 109 -8.84 -24.78 -6.38
C GLU A 109 -9.74 -25.09 -5.18
N LYS A 110 -9.76 -24.22 -4.16
CA LYS A 110 -10.54 -24.44 -2.92
C LYS A 110 -11.04 -23.16 -2.28
N THR A 111 -12.05 -23.29 -1.44
CA THR A 111 -12.44 -22.23 -0.49
C THR A 111 -11.38 -22.14 0.60
N LEU A 112 -10.80 -20.95 0.80
CA LEU A 112 -9.87 -20.70 1.90
C LEU A 112 -10.60 -20.66 3.24
N GLU A 113 -9.93 -21.11 4.28
CA GLU A 113 -10.36 -21.01 5.68
C GLU A 113 -9.37 -20.13 6.48
N ASP A 114 -9.77 -19.74 7.68
CA ASP A 114 -8.92 -18.94 8.58
C ASP A 114 -7.56 -19.58 8.86
N LYS A 115 -7.51 -20.90 8.95
CA LYS A 115 -6.27 -21.67 9.13
C LYS A 115 -5.28 -21.55 7.95
N ASP A 116 -5.78 -21.25 6.74
CA ASP A 116 -4.94 -21.08 5.56
C ASP A 116 -4.33 -19.67 5.52
N VAL A 117 -5.00 -18.67 6.09
CA VAL A 117 -4.64 -17.24 5.98
C VAL A 117 -3.95 -16.71 7.24
N ASN A 118 -4.41 -17.10 8.44
CA ASN A 118 -3.88 -16.56 9.68
C ASN A 118 -2.37 -16.78 9.87
N PRO A 119 -1.77 -17.94 9.53
CA PRO A 119 -0.33 -18.12 9.66
C PRO A 119 0.49 -17.16 8.79
N ILE A 120 -0.04 -16.78 7.61
CA ILE A 120 0.60 -15.80 6.71
C ILE A 120 0.58 -14.42 7.34
N ILE A 121 -0.56 -14.04 7.94
CA ILE A 121 -0.73 -12.75 8.61
C ILE A 121 0.20 -12.65 9.82
N ASP A 122 0.25 -13.70 10.64
CA ASP A 122 1.12 -13.76 11.82
C ASP A 122 2.59 -13.61 11.41
N GLU A 123 3.00 -14.30 10.35
CA GLU A 123 4.36 -14.16 9.82
C GLU A 123 4.66 -12.74 9.30
N ILE A 124 3.70 -12.11 8.62
CA ILE A 124 3.83 -10.72 8.15
C ILE A 124 4.01 -9.78 9.34
N ILE A 125 3.20 -9.92 10.38
CA ILE A 125 3.26 -9.09 11.60
C ILE A 125 4.62 -9.27 12.28
N ASP A 126 5.07 -10.50 12.46
CA ASP A 126 6.36 -10.81 13.10
C ASP A 126 7.55 -10.22 12.35
N ILE A 127 7.53 -10.29 11.01
CA ILE A 127 8.61 -9.73 10.20
C ILE A 127 8.52 -8.21 10.16
N ALA A 128 7.32 -7.65 10.12
CA ALA A 128 7.10 -6.21 10.14
C ALA A 128 7.62 -5.59 11.45
N ASP A 129 7.37 -6.23 12.59
CA ASP A 129 7.94 -5.78 13.88
C ASP A 129 9.47 -5.85 13.86
N LYS A 130 10.06 -6.98 13.46
CA LYS A 130 11.53 -7.19 13.47
C LYS A 130 12.28 -6.27 12.51
N LYS A 131 11.73 -5.98 11.33
CA LYS A 131 12.43 -5.21 10.27
C LYS A 131 12.13 -3.73 10.29
N PHE A 132 10.92 -3.35 10.63
CA PHE A 132 10.42 -1.98 10.52
C PHE A 132 10.01 -1.39 11.86
N ASN A 133 10.16 -2.16 12.96
CA ASN A 133 9.62 -1.81 14.28
C ASN A 133 8.12 -1.44 14.21
N ALA A 134 7.40 -2.14 13.34
CA ALA A 134 5.99 -1.92 13.07
C ALA A 134 5.15 -2.80 14.00
N LYS A 135 4.54 -2.20 15.01
CA LYS A 135 3.79 -2.93 16.04
C LYS A 135 2.32 -3.05 15.67
N LEU A 136 1.75 -4.23 15.91
CA LEU A 136 0.32 -4.44 15.74
C LEU A 136 -0.45 -3.55 16.73
N ARG A 137 -1.40 -2.77 16.21
CA ARG A 137 -2.37 -2.03 17.02
C ARG A 137 -3.62 -2.90 17.20
N VAL A 138 -3.90 -3.26 18.44
CA VAL A 138 -5.12 -4.00 18.85
C VAL A 138 -6.26 -3.02 19.13
#